data_00a26ba0a65ee9ad41cc5b22667182ab
#
_entry.id   00a26ba0a65ee9ad41cc5b22667182ab
#
_cell.length_a   1.000
_cell.length_b   1.000
_cell.length_c   1.000
_cell.angle_alpha   90.00
_cell.angle_beta   90.00
_cell.angle_gamma   90.00
#
_symmetry.space_group_name_H-M   'P 1'
#
loop_
_entity.id
_entity.type
_entity.pdbx_description
1 polymer ?
#
loop_
_entity_poly.entity_id
_entity_poly.type
_entity_poly.pdbx_seq_one_letter_code
_entity_poly.pdbx_strand_id
1 'polypeptide(L)'
;MSRPEKALGAWVAGIRESFEEVGMLIALMRDGSPVTIRTEEERRRFCGYRRALNRGEMKFSEMLEKEDLVLPVDRLHYFSHWITPEPLPLRYDVRFFVAAAPADQAVIHDGVELTEHLWLRPSAALEEYEKGRIGMVLPQIMTLVDISRFRTVEEAVTAAERRHVPAILTKIRRIGDADVEVMPDGTAYERRPPVYSWPKKG
;
A
#
# COMPACT_ATOMS: atom_id res chain seq x y z
N MET A 1 -19.21 9.20 -12.95
CA MET A 1 -19.93 8.83 -11.70
C MET A 1 -19.24 9.51 -10.54
N SER A 2 -19.93 10.42 -9.84
CA SER A 2 -19.35 11.06 -8.63
C SER A 2 -19.16 10.01 -7.53
N ARG A 3 -17.93 9.85 -7.06
CA ARG A 3 -17.63 8.96 -5.93
C ARG A 3 -18.25 9.55 -4.67
N PRO A 4 -18.96 8.76 -3.83
CA PRO A 4 -19.49 9.27 -2.57
C PRO A 4 -18.36 9.84 -1.71
N GLU A 5 -18.58 10.96 -1.02
CA GLU A 5 -17.56 11.65 -0.19
C GLU A 5 -16.84 10.70 0.80
N LYS A 6 -17.57 9.75 1.41
CA LYS A 6 -16.98 8.74 2.30
C LYS A 6 -16.02 7.79 1.60
N ALA A 7 -16.23 7.52 0.31
CA ALA A 7 -15.31 6.70 -0.46
C ALA A 7 -14.02 7.47 -0.79
N LEU A 8 -14.12 8.77 -1.08
CA LEU A 8 -12.96 9.62 -1.40
C LEU A 8 -11.91 9.63 -0.27
N GLY A 9 -12.36 9.58 0.98
CA GLY A 9 -11.46 9.52 2.15
C GLY A 9 -10.46 8.37 2.11
N ALA A 10 -10.84 7.20 1.58
CA ALA A 10 -9.92 6.06 1.46
C ALA A 10 -8.81 6.30 0.41
N TRP A 11 -9.11 7.00 -0.69
CA TRP A 11 -8.11 7.38 -1.70
C TRP A 11 -7.12 8.40 -1.14
N VAL A 12 -7.65 9.42 -0.47
CA VAL A 12 -6.80 10.45 0.19
C VAL A 12 -5.92 9.79 1.25
N ALA A 13 -6.46 8.86 2.06
CA ALA A 13 -5.70 8.12 3.05
C ALA A 13 -4.58 7.29 2.38
N GLY A 14 -4.87 6.56 1.29
CA GLY A 14 -3.86 5.77 0.58
C GLY A 14 -2.69 6.62 0.06
N ILE A 15 -2.95 7.82 -0.45
CA ILE A 15 -1.90 8.75 -0.88
C ILE A 15 -1.11 9.29 0.33
N ARG A 16 -1.82 9.66 1.40
CA ARG A 16 -1.21 10.17 2.62
C ARG A 16 -0.27 9.13 3.26
N GLU A 17 -0.75 7.90 3.47
CA GLU A 17 0.04 6.80 4.05
C GLU A 17 1.27 6.47 3.19
N SER A 18 1.13 6.47 1.85
CA SER A 18 2.27 6.30 0.95
C SER A 18 3.34 7.38 1.15
N PHE A 19 2.94 8.63 1.43
CA PHE A 19 3.89 9.68 1.74
C PHE A 19 4.46 9.56 3.16
N GLU A 20 3.64 9.29 4.16
CA GLU A 20 4.04 9.18 5.56
C GLU A 20 4.98 7.99 5.80
N GLU A 21 4.72 6.83 5.21
CA GLU A 21 5.47 5.60 5.45
C GLU A 21 6.71 5.45 4.57
N VAL A 22 6.61 5.75 3.27
CA VAL A 22 7.71 5.51 2.32
C VAL A 22 8.23 6.76 1.61
N GLY A 23 7.66 7.94 1.91
CA GLY A 23 8.09 9.22 1.34
C GLY A 23 7.65 9.42 -0.10
N MET A 24 6.76 8.58 -0.63
CA MET A 24 6.27 8.68 -2.00
C MET A 24 4.99 9.50 -2.07
N LEU A 25 5.07 10.70 -2.63
CA LEU A 25 3.95 11.62 -2.75
C LEU A 25 3.32 11.54 -4.15
N ILE A 26 2.16 10.91 -4.25
CA ILE A 26 1.36 10.88 -5.47
C ILE A 26 0.52 12.17 -5.52
N ALA A 27 1.09 13.23 -6.10
CA ALA A 27 0.45 14.53 -6.21
C ALA A 27 0.81 15.21 -7.52
N LEU A 28 0.03 16.22 -7.90
CA LEU A 28 0.25 17.06 -9.07
C LEU A 28 0.38 18.52 -8.64
N MET A 29 1.15 19.26 -9.40
CA MET A 29 1.10 20.73 -9.42
C MET A 29 -0.23 21.19 -10.03
N ARG A 30 -0.63 22.45 -9.84
CA ARG A 30 -1.89 22.97 -10.41
C ARG A 30 -1.93 22.95 -11.95
N ASP A 31 -0.80 22.95 -12.60
CA ASP A 31 -0.69 22.81 -14.06
C ASP A 31 -0.89 21.37 -14.56
N GLY A 32 -1.09 20.42 -13.63
CA GLY A 32 -1.27 19.00 -13.92
C GLY A 32 0.03 18.20 -14.05
N SER A 33 1.20 18.85 -13.92
CA SER A 33 2.49 18.15 -13.92
C SER A 33 2.69 17.36 -12.61
N PRO A 34 3.35 16.18 -12.65
CA PRO A 34 3.68 15.42 -11.46
C PRO A 34 4.64 16.19 -10.54
N VAL A 35 4.43 16.06 -9.23
CA VAL A 35 5.40 16.56 -8.24
C VAL A 35 6.72 15.81 -8.38
N THR A 36 7.80 16.55 -8.51
CA THR A 36 9.16 15.99 -8.50
C THR A 36 9.89 16.43 -7.23
N ILE A 37 10.75 15.56 -6.69
CA ILE A 37 11.59 15.84 -5.52
C ILE A 37 13.03 15.48 -5.90
N ARG A 38 13.68 16.39 -6.61
CA ARG A 38 14.99 16.15 -7.23
C ARG A 38 16.15 16.82 -6.50
N THR A 39 15.94 18.05 -6.03
CA THR A 39 16.98 18.82 -5.35
C THR A 39 17.12 18.43 -3.88
N GLU A 40 18.28 18.69 -3.30
CA GLU A 40 18.52 18.45 -1.88
C GLU A 40 17.67 19.37 -0.98
N GLU A 41 17.33 20.56 -1.47
CA GLU A 41 16.44 21.48 -0.77
C GLU A 41 15.01 20.94 -0.73
N GLU A 42 14.48 20.47 -1.87
CA GLU A 42 13.16 19.81 -1.94
C GLU A 42 13.11 18.57 -1.04
N ARG A 43 14.13 17.71 -1.11
CA ARG A 43 14.20 16.53 -0.23
C ARG A 43 14.14 16.91 1.24
N ARG A 44 14.93 17.89 1.69
CA ARG A 44 14.90 18.37 3.08
C ARG A 44 13.55 18.93 3.47
N ARG A 45 12.90 19.70 2.58
CA ARG A 45 11.57 20.29 2.79
C ARG A 45 10.51 19.21 2.94
N PHE A 46 10.41 18.29 2.00
CA PHE A 46 9.43 17.21 2.05
C PHE A 46 9.70 16.20 3.18
N CYS A 47 10.94 15.91 3.50
CA CYS A 47 11.30 15.16 4.73
C CYS A 47 10.86 15.90 6.00
N GLY A 48 10.91 17.23 6.00
CA GLY A 48 10.39 18.07 7.10
C GLY A 48 8.88 17.91 7.27
N TYR A 49 8.13 18.00 6.18
CA TYR A 49 6.68 17.79 6.19
C TYR A 49 6.32 16.39 6.67
N ARG A 50 6.96 15.35 6.12
CA ARG A 50 6.74 13.97 6.53
C ARG A 50 6.90 13.76 8.03
N ARG A 51 7.97 14.32 8.62
CA ARG A 51 8.20 14.26 10.08
C ARG A 51 7.13 15.00 10.86
N ALA A 52 6.66 16.15 10.38
CA ALA A 52 5.61 16.93 11.04
C ALA A 52 4.25 16.18 10.97
N LEU A 53 3.94 15.53 9.86
CA LEU A 53 2.76 14.68 9.69
C LEU A 53 2.79 13.50 10.65
N ASN A 54 3.89 12.73 10.68
CA ASN A 54 4.05 11.56 11.57
C ASN A 54 3.99 11.91 13.05
N ARG A 55 4.29 13.17 13.42
CA ARG A 55 4.16 13.67 14.80
C ARG A 55 2.82 14.32 15.10
N GLY A 56 1.93 14.42 14.09
CA GLY A 56 0.66 15.14 14.24
C GLY A 56 0.80 16.66 14.42
N GLU A 57 1.97 17.24 14.08
CA GLU A 57 2.28 18.67 14.17
C GLU A 57 1.73 19.46 12.98
N MET A 58 1.31 18.77 11.92
CA MET A 58 0.77 19.32 10.69
C MET A 58 -0.30 18.40 10.11
N LYS A 59 -1.31 18.94 9.46
CA LYS A 59 -2.29 18.17 8.67
C LYS A 59 -1.80 18.00 7.24
N PHE A 60 -2.15 16.87 6.62
CA PHE A 60 -1.81 16.63 5.22
C PHE A 60 -2.38 17.70 4.28
N SER A 61 -3.59 18.20 4.53
CA SER A 61 -4.19 19.30 3.78
C SER A 61 -3.38 20.60 3.86
N GLU A 62 -2.79 20.91 5.03
CA GLU A 62 -1.96 22.10 5.21
C GLU A 62 -0.68 22.03 4.37
N MET A 63 -0.08 20.82 4.25
CA MET A 63 1.05 20.60 3.36
C MET A 63 0.66 20.80 1.89
N LEU A 64 -0.46 20.22 1.48
CA LEU A 64 -0.96 20.36 0.09
C LEU A 64 -1.23 21.81 -0.27
N GLU A 65 -1.86 22.58 0.62
CA GLU A 65 -2.10 24.00 0.43
C GLU A 65 -0.79 24.80 0.34
N LYS A 66 0.18 24.50 1.22
CA LYS A 66 1.47 25.19 1.28
C LYS A 66 2.32 25.00 0.02
N GLU A 67 2.26 23.83 -0.57
CA GLU A 67 2.99 23.46 -1.79
C GLU A 67 2.13 23.62 -3.06
N ASP A 68 0.90 24.12 -2.92
CA ASP A 68 -0.07 24.32 -4.00
C ASP A 68 -0.33 23.05 -4.83
N LEU A 69 -0.55 21.92 -4.12
CA LEU A 69 -0.67 20.60 -4.71
C LEU A 69 -2.12 20.13 -4.82
N VAL A 70 -2.36 19.25 -5.80
CA VAL A 70 -3.64 18.59 -6.06
C VAL A 70 -3.45 17.08 -6.01
N LEU A 71 -4.37 16.35 -5.38
CA LEU A 71 -4.33 14.89 -5.33
C LEU A 71 -5.02 14.29 -6.56
N PRO A 72 -4.30 13.54 -7.41
CA PRO A 72 -4.86 12.85 -8.56
C PRO A 72 -5.51 11.53 -8.12
N VAL A 73 -6.62 11.60 -7.40
CA VAL A 73 -7.33 10.44 -6.86
C VAL A 73 -7.84 9.48 -7.96
N ASP A 74 -7.99 9.97 -9.17
CA ASP A 74 -8.31 9.20 -10.37
C ASP A 74 -7.15 8.33 -10.86
N ARG A 75 -5.90 8.63 -10.45
CA ARG A 75 -4.69 7.84 -10.75
C ARG A 75 -4.39 6.76 -9.71
N LEU A 76 -5.17 6.71 -8.63
CA LEU A 76 -5.10 5.65 -7.62
C LEU A 76 -6.25 4.67 -7.83
N HIS A 77 -5.94 3.49 -8.36
CA HIS A 77 -6.94 2.52 -8.79
C HIS A 77 -7.21 1.48 -7.71
N TYR A 78 -8.48 1.36 -7.31
CA TYR A 78 -8.93 0.38 -6.32
C TYR A 78 -8.73 -1.03 -6.85
N PHE A 79 -7.95 -1.87 -6.12
CA PHE A 79 -7.47 -3.14 -6.64
C PHE A 79 -7.96 -4.35 -5.87
N SER A 80 -7.90 -4.34 -4.52
CA SER A 80 -8.45 -5.41 -3.69
C SER A 80 -8.98 -4.88 -2.36
N HIS A 81 -9.87 -5.62 -1.72
CA HIS A 81 -10.54 -5.23 -0.49
C HIS A 81 -10.64 -6.41 0.47
N TRP A 82 -10.08 -6.27 1.65
CA TRP A 82 -10.01 -7.33 2.63
C TRP A 82 -10.55 -6.88 3.98
N ILE A 83 -11.38 -7.75 4.59
CA ILE A 83 -11.90 -7.54 5.94
C ILE A 83 -11.32 -8.62 6.84
N THR A 84 -10.68 -8.20 7.92
CA THR A 84 -10.10 -9.13 8.90
C THR A 84 -11.16 -10.08 9.47
N PRO A 85 -10.87 -11.40 9.59
CA PRO A 85 -11.77 -12.39 10.15
C PRO A 85 -12.27 -12.05 11.56
N GLU A 86 -13.53 -12.44 11.87
CA GLU A 86 -14.18 -12.13 13.14
C GLU A 86 -13.45 -12.60 14.42
N PRO A 87 -12.79 -13.78 14.44
CA PRO A 87 -12.14 -14.27 15.67
C PRO A 87 -10.90 -13.48 16.10
N LEU A 88 -10.39 -12.57 15.25
CA LEU A 88 -9.19 -11.81 15.58
C LEU A 88 -9.53 -10.59 16.45
N PRO A 89 -8.72 -10.30 17.49
CA PRO A 89 -9.00 -9.23 18.44
C PRO A 89 -8.87 -7.83 17.84
N LEU A 90 -8.07 -7.69 16.77
CA LEU A 90 -7.87 -6.47 16.03
C LEU A 90 -8.32 -6.69 14.59
N ARG A 91 -9.26 -5.88 14.13
CA ARG A 91 -9.86 -6.04 12.79
C ARG A 91 -9.71 -4.77 11.98
N TYR A 92 -9.40 -4.97 10.72
CA TYR A 92 -9.20 -3.93 9.74
C TYR A 92 -10.14 -4.13 8.54
N ASP A 93 -10.54 -3.03 7.94
CA ASP A 93 -11.20 -2.94 6.63
C ASP A 93 -10.18 -2.32 5.66
N VAL A 94 -9.40 -3.17 4.98
CA VAL A 94 -8.21 -2.78 4.22
C VAL A 94 -8.51 -2.71 2.74
N ARG A 95 -8.23 -1.55 2.15
CA ARG A 95 -8.33 -1.30 0.71
C ARG A 95 -6.96 -1.17 0.10
N PHE A 96 -6.66 -2.03 -0.86
CA PHE A 96 -5.43 -1.95 -1.63
C PHE A 96 -5.65 -1.18 -2.92
N PHE A 97 -4.69 -0.35 -3.25
CA PHE A 97 -4.70 0.47 -4.46
C PHE A 97 -3.47 0.17 -5.31
N VAL A 98 -3.60 0.38 -6.62
CA VAL A 98 -2.50 0.35 -7.58
C VAL A 98 -2.37 1.73 -8.20
N ALA A 99 -1.16 2.22 -8.28
CA ALA A 99 -0.81 3.47 -8.96
C ALA A 99 0.57 3.35 -9.60
N ALA A 100 0.80 4.12 -10.66
CA ALA A 100 2.16 4.32 -11.18
C ALA A 100 2.97 5.13 -10.17
N ALA A 101 4.14 4.62 -9.79
CA ALA A 101 5.03 5.32 -8.89
C ALA A 101 5.65 6.55 -9.59
N PRO A 102 5.76 7.71 -8.91
CA PRO A 102 6.50 8.85 -9.44
C PRO A 102 7.97 8.49 -9.69
N ALA A 103 8.47 8.74 -10.91
CA ALA A 103 9.80 8.31 -11.33
C ALA A 103 10.95 9.04 -10.61
N ASP A 104 10.71 10.28 -10.17
CA ASP A 104 11.75 11.19 -9.66
C ASP A 104 11.72 11.35 -8.12
N GLN A 105 11.16 10.38 -7.42
CA GLN A 105 11.12 10.38 -5.95
C GLN A 105 11.85 9.17 -5.40
N ALA A 106 12.74 9.40 -4.44
CA ALA A 106 13.41 8.33 -3.71
C ALA A 106 12.48 7.77 -2.63
N VAL A 107 12.31 6.46 -2.62
CA VAL A 107 11.64 5.77 -1.52
C VAL A 107 12.58 5.67 -0.34
N ILE A 108 12.15 6.18 0.81
CA ILE A 108 12.88 6.11 2.07
C ILE A 108 11.86 5.76 3.15
N HIS A 109 12.05 4.63 3.84
CA HIS A 109 11.22 4.26 4.98
C HIS A 109 11.31 5.31 6.10
N ASP A 110 10.28 5.42 6.93
CA ASP A 110 10.21 6.42 8.01
C ASP A 110 11.10 6.07 9.21
N GLY A 111 11.48 4.79 9.35
CA GLY A 111 12.28 4.27 10.46
C GLY A 111 11.48 4.09 11.76
N VAL A 112 10.16 4.28 11.73
CA VAL A 112 9.25 4.15 12.89
C VAL A 112 8.29 2.98 12.67
N GLU A 113 7.42 3.07 11.67
CA GLU A 113 6.50 1.98 11.30
C GLU A 113 7.16 1.02 10.31
N LEU A 114 7.92 1.56 9.35
CA LEU A 114 8.72 0.79 8.39
C LEU A 114 10.21 0.97 8.67
N THR A 115 10.90 -0.13 8.88
CA THR A 115 12.34 -0.15 9.17
C THR A 115 13.20 -0.44 7.94
N GLU A 116 12.60 -1.03 6.91
CA GLU A 116 13.28 -1.39 5.66
C GLU A 116 12.32 -1.21 4.47
N HIS A 117 12.88 -1.01 3.28
CA HIS A 117 12.14 -1.00 2.02
C HIS A 117 12.91 -1.74 0.93
N LEU A 118 12.17 -2.36 0.02
CA LEU A 118 12.71 -3.12 -1.10
C LEU A 118 11.91 -2.83 -2.36
N TRP A 119 12.63 -2.67 -3.48
CA TRP A 119 12.04 -2.70 -4.80
C TRP A 119 12.11 -4.11 -5.36
N LEU A 120 10.98 -4.77 -5.45
CA LEU A 120 10.87 -6.13 -5.97
C LEU A 120 9.78 -6.21 -7.04
N ARG A 121 9.96 -7.12 -7.99
CA ARG A 121 8.83 -7.55 -8.80
C ARG A 121 7.86 -8.33 -7.90
N PRO A 122 6.54 -8.28 -8.14
CA PRO A 122 5.57 -9.00 -7.32
C PRO A 122 5.87 -10.50 -7.19
N SER A 123 6.28 -11.16 -8.29
CA SER A 123 6.70 -12.57 -8.28
C SER A 123 7.92 -12.81 -7.40
N ALA A 124 8.91 -11.92 -7.45
CA ALA A 124 10.10 -12.05 -6.61
C ALA A 124 9.77 -11.86 -5.12
N ALA A 125 8.83 -10.97 -4.78
CA ALA A 125 8.35 -10.83 -3.40
C ALA A 125 7.67 -12.12 -2.90
N LEU A 126 6.86 -12.76 -3.74
CA LEU A 126 6.24 -14.06 -3.42
C LEU A 126 7.30 -15.17 -3.24
N GLU A 127 8.34 -15.21 -4.07
CA GLU A 127 9.46 -16.16 -3.90
C GLU A 127 10.20 -15.95 -2.58
N GLU A 128 10.43 -14.70 -2.18
CA GLU A 128 11.08 -14.37 -0.89
C GLU A 128 10.20 -14.77 0.31
N TYR A 129 8.88 -14.63 0.17
CA TYR A 129 7.92 -15.14 1.16
C TYR A 129 7.98 -16.67 1.26
N GLU A 130 7.95 -17.40 0.13
CA GLU A 130 8.04 -18.87 0.13
C GLU A 130 9.35 -19.39 0.75
N LYS A 131 10.45 -18.66 0.57
CA LYS A 131 11.74 -18.95 1.20
C LYS A 131 11.80 -18.55 2.69
N GLY A 132 10.71 -17.99 3.24
CA GLY A 132 10.63 -17.53 4.63
C GLY A 132 11.50 -16.31 4.96
N ARG A 133 11.92 -15.53 3.93
CA ARG A 133 12.78 -14.36 4.11
C ARG A 133 12.01 -13.07 4.37
N ILE A 134 10.76 -13.01 3.92
CA ILE A 134 9.84 -11.93 4.27
C ILE A 134 8.54 -12.51 4.81
N GLY A 135 7.91 -11.79 5.76
CA GLY A 135 6.61 -12.14 6.31
C GLY A 135 5.51 -11.40 5.56
N MET A 136 4.44 -12.11 5.24
CA MET A 136 3.24 -11.51 4.65
C MET A 136 1.99 -12.14 5.24
N VAL A 137 0.92 -11.36 5.32
CA VAL A 137 -0.42 -11.85 5.61
C VAL A 137 -1.18 -12.18 4.32
N LEU A 138 -2.19 -13.03 4.41
CA LEU A 138 -2.94 -13.51 3.25
C LEU A 138 -3.42 -12.40 2.29
N PRO A 139 -3.97 -11.26 2.76
CA PRO A 139 -4.33 -10.15 1.88
C PRO A 139 -3.19 -9.63 1.01
N GLN A 140 -1.98 -9.51 1.57
CA GLN A 140 -0.79 -9.07 0.83
C GLN A 140 -0.38 -10.11 -0.22
N ILE A 141 -0.34 -11.39 0.16
CA ILE A 141 0.02 -12.50 -0.72
C ILE A 141 -0.94 -12.54 -1.92
N MET A 142 -2.25 -12.55 -1.68
CA MET A 142 -3.24 -12.64 -2.74
C MET A 142 -3.26 -11.41 -3.64
N THR A 143 -3.03 -10.23 -3.09
CA THR A 143 -2.88 -8.99 -3.88
C THR A 143 -1.64 -9.05 -4.77
N LEU A 144 -0.50 -9.57 -4.26
CA LEU A 144 0.72 -9.77 -5.05
C LEU A 144 0.55 -10.85 -6.11
N VAL A 145 -0.15 -11.96 -5.83
CA VAL A 145 -0.48 -12.99 -6.81
C VAL A 145 -1.29 -12.40 -7.96
N ASP A 146 -2.28 -11.58 -7.66
CA ASP A 146 -3.09 -10.94 -8.68
C ASP A 146 -2.28 -9.94 -9.54
N ILE A 147 -1.47 -9.09 -8.89
CA ILE A 147 -0.68 -8.09 -9.62
C ILE A 147 0.48 -8.71 -10.41
N SER A 148 0.99 -9.87 -9.99
CA SER A 148 2.07 -10.58 -10.68
C SER A 148 1.69 -11.11 -12.08
N ARG A 149 0.39 -11.14 -12.39
CA ARG A 149 -0.14 -11.54 -13.71
C ARG A 149 0.13 -10.50 -14.79
N PHE A 150 0.41 -9.26 -14.41
CA PHE A 150 0.68 -8.16 -15.33
C PHE A 150 2.17 -8.00 -15.57
N ARG A 151 2.53 -7.73 -16.82
CA ARG A 151 3.93 -7.59 -17.27
C ARG A 151 4.44 -6.16 -17.15
N THR A 152 3.52 -5.18 -17.21
CA THR A 152 3.85 -3.75 -17.14
C THR A 152 2.93 -3.03 -16.15
N VAL A 153 3.34 -1.82 -15.75
CA VAL A 153 2.55 -0.94 -14.90
C VAL A 153 1.25 -0.56 -15.61
N GLU A 154 1.30 -0.27 -16.92
CA GLU A 154 0.16 0.12 -17.74
C GLU A 154 -0.90 -0.99 -17.80
N GLU A 155 -0.47 -2.24 -17.95
CA GLU A 155 -1.39 -3.40 -17.91
C GLU A 155 -2.09 -3.51 -16.55
N ALA A 156 -1.33 -3.36 -15.45
CA ALA A 156 -1.88 -3.44 -14.10
C ALA A 156 -2.88 -2.30 -13.81
N VAL A 157 -2.55 -1.07 -14.17
CA VAL A 157 -3.40 0.11 -14.02
C VAL A 157 -4.67 -0.04 -14.85
N THR A 158 -4.55 -0.37 -16.14
CA THR A 158 -5.71 -0.56 -17.03
C THR A 158 -6.65 -1.67 -16.54
N ALA A 159 -6.10 -2.76 -16.02
CA ALA A 159 -6.90 -3.83 -15.43
C ALA A 159 -7.60 -3.38 -14.15
N ALA A 160 -6.92 -2.59 -13.30
CA ALA A 160 -7.49 -2.07 -12.07
C ALA A 160 -8.63 -1.07 -12.31
N GLU A 161 -8.56 -0.24 -13.37
CA GLU A 161 -9.63 0.69 -13.76
C GLU A 161 -10.97 0.02 -14.02
N ARG A 162 -10.92 -1.18 -14.58
CA ARG A 162 -12.10 -1.95 -15.00
C ARG A 162 -12.51 -3.01 -14.01
N ARG A 163 -11.71 -3.21 -12.95
CA ARG A 163 -11.90 -4.27 -11.99
C ARG A 163 -13.10 -4.02 -11.10
N HIS A 164 -13.98 -5.02 -10.99
CA HIS A 164 -14.92 -5.09 -9.88
C HIS A 164 -14.21 -5.62 -8.65
N VAL A 165 -14.26 -4.90 -7.55
CA VAL A 165 -13.54 -5.23 -6.30
C VAL A 165 -14.55 -5.57 -5.21
N PRO A 166 -14.91 -6.85 -5.02
CA PRO A 166 -15.73 -7.27 -3.89
C PRO A 166 -14.93 -7.23 -2.60
N ALA A 167 -15.61 -7.00 -1.48
CA ALA A 167 -15.00 -7.16 -0.17
C ALA A 167 -14.82 -8.66 0.13
N ILE A 168 -13.60 -9.05 0.52
CA ILE A 168 -13.23 -10.43 0.86
C ILE A 168 -13.18 -10.53 2.38
N LEU A 169 -14.10 -11.28 2.96
CA LEU A 169 -14.10 -11.68 4.36
C LEU A 169 -13.73 -13.15 4.45
N THR A 170 -12.57 -13.43 4.98
CA THR A 170 -12.10 -14.79 5.22
C THR A 170 -12.59 -15.33 6.56
N LYS A 171 -12.42 -16.64 6.80
CA LYS A 171 -12.75 -17.31 8.06
C LYS A 171 -11.52 -18.04 8.59
N ILE A 172 -11.28 -17.95 9.88
CA ILE A 172 -10.26 -18.78 10.51
C ILE A 172 -10.90 -20.10 10.97
N ARG A 173 -10.23 -21.20 10.65
CA ARG A 173 -10.60 -22.55 11.09
C ARG A 173 -9.37 -23.29 11.60
N ARG A 174 -9.56 -24.17 12.56
CA ARG A 174 -8.54 -25.11 13.00
C ARG A 174 -8.69 -26.41 12.22
N ILE A 175 -7.62 -26.84 11.57
CA ILE A 175 -7.54 -28.13 10.85
C ILE A 175 -6.33 -28.88 11.42
N GLY A 176 -6.57 -29.93 12.22
CA GLY A 176 -5.51 -30.57 12.99
C GLY A 176 -4.90 -29.58 13.98
N ASP A 177 -3.59 -29.42 13.96
CA ASP A 177 -2.85 -28.49 14.83
C ASP A 177 -2.59 -27.13 14.20
N ALA A 178 -3.01 -26.90 12.95
CA ALA A 178 -2.80 -25.67 12.22
C ALA A 178 -4.05 -24.77 12.20
N ASP A 179 -3.83 -23.47 12.38
CA ASP A 179 -4.84 -22.47 12.06
C ASP A 179 -4.75 -22.15 10.56
N VAL A 180 -5.87 -22.26 9.88
CA VAL A 180 -5.99 -21.96 8.44
C VAL A 180 -6.94 -20.81 8.22
N GLU A 181 -6.64 -20.01 7.22
CA GLU A 181 -7.51 -18.94 6.75
C GLU A 181 -8.23 -19.42 5.48
N VAL A 182 -9.57 -19.44 5.54
CA VAL A 182 -10.43 -19.99 4.48
C VAL A 182 -11.07 -18.84 3.71
N MET A 183 -10.85 -18.85 2.40
CA MET A 183 -11.46 -17.92 1.45
C MET A 183 -12.95 -18.17 1.27
N PRO A 184 -13.73 -17.20 0.72
CA PRO A 184 -15.14 -17.39 0.41
C PRO A 184 -15.44 -18.54 -0.55
N ASP A 185 -14.50 -18.88 -1.44
CA ASP A 185 -14.59 -20.01 -2.38
C ASP A 185 -14.26 -21.38 -1.74
N GLY A 186 -13.88 -21.40 -0.48
CA GLY A 186 -13.50 -22.58 0.26
C GLY A 186 -12.00 -22.92 0.22
N THR A 187 -11.20 -22.20 -0.55
CA THR A 187 -9.74 -22.41 -0.57
C THR A 187 -9.14 -22.07 0.81
N ALA A 188 -8.31 -22.96 1.33
CA ALA A 188 -7.70 -22.82 2.65
C ALA A 188 -6.20 -22.55 2.53
N TYR A 189 -5.73 -21.58 3.31
CA TYR A 189 -4.31 -21.20 3.40
C TYR A 189 -3.83 -21.35 4.83
N GLU A 190 -2.72 -22.03 5.01
CA GLU A 190 -2.06 -22.13 6.31
C GLU A 190 -1.57 -20.75 6.75
N ARG A 191 -1.88 -20.40 8.01
CA ARG A 191 -1.40 -19.16 8.60
C ARG A 191 0.03 -19.39 9.08
N ARG A 192 0.99 -18.87 8.33
CA ARG A 192 2.39 -18.84 8.76
C ARG A 192 2.61 -17.63 9.68
N PRO A 193 3.35 -17.78 10.79
CA PRO A 193 3.72 -16.63 11.61
C PRO A 193 4.44 -15.59 10.73
N PRO A 194 4.16 -14.30 10.91
CA PRO A 194 4.88 -13.28 10.18
C PRO A 194 6.36 -13.31 10.58
N VAL A 195 7.25 -13.34 9.59
CA VAL A 195 8.69 -13.18 9.79
C VAL A 195 8.99 -11.68 9.78
N TYR A 196 9.28 -11.11 10.94
CA TYR A 196 9.53 -9.67 11.11
C TYR A 196 11.00 -9.27 10.93
N SER A 197 11.88 -10.18 10.55
CA SER A 197 13.30 -9.87 10.39
C SER A 197 13.81 -10.26 9.01
N TRP A 198 14.20 -9.23 8.24
CA TRP A 198 15.09 -9.44 7.11
C TRP A 198 16.45 -9.88 7.63
N PRO A 199 17.12 -10.86 7.01
CA PRO A 199 18.46 -11.22 7.43
C PRO A 199 19.36 -9.99 7.38
N LYS A 200 19.89 -9.59 8.54
CA LYS A 200 20.91 -8.53 8.59
C LYS A 200 22.03 -8.93 7.65
N LYS A 201 22.34 -8.06 6.68
CA LYS A 201 23.55 -8.22 5.89
C LYS A 201 24.72 -8.23 6.85
N GLY A 202 25.40 -9.36 6.96
CA GLY A 202 26.69 -9.48 7.62
C GLY A 202 27.75 -8.70 6.89
#